data_9a81751073b926a9232a21e49203aa8e
#
_entry.id   9a81751073b926a9232a21e49203aa8e
#
_cell.length_a   1.000
_cell.length_b   1.000
_cell.length_c   1.000
_cell.angle_alpha   90.00
_cell.angle_beta   90.00
_cell.angle_gamma   90.00
#
_symmetry.space_group_name_H-M   'P 1'
#
loop_
_entity.id
_entity.type
_entity.pdbx_description
1 polymer ?
#
loop_
_entity_poly.entity_id
_entity_poly.type
_entity_poly.pdbx_seq_one_letter_code
_entity_poly.pdbx_strand_id
1 'polypeptide(L)'
;MTSTRTPSSKKKTPARAAGSSGPTVPSYPAPTHDTALNAAQREHALEEMSSAEGLDLLVVGGGVTGAGIALDAAARGLRTGIVEMGDWASGTSSWSSKLVHGGLRYLYQLNFALVHEA
;
A
#
# COMPACT_ATOMS: atom_id res chain seq x y z
N MET A 1 22.22 30.94 -48.01
CA MET A 1 22.20 31.26 -46.56
C MET A 1 22.09 29.95 -45.81
N THR A 2 23.20 29.40 -45.39
CA THR A 2 23.33 28.08 -44.77
C THR A 2 23.39 28.27 -43.25
N SER A 3 22.31 27.84 -42.54
CA SER A 3 22.23 27.92 -41.09
C SER A 3 22.90 26.71 -40.45
N THR A 4 24.02 26.91 -39.80
CA THR A 4 24.77 25.91 -39.02
C THR A 4 24.15 25.77 -37.63
N ARG A 5 23.53 24.59 -37.35
CA ARG A 5 23.00 24.20 -36.05
C ARG A 5 24.15 23.69 -35.16
N THR A 6 24.43 24.39 -34.06
CA THR A 6 25.38 24.00 -33.03
C THR A 6 24.81 22.82 -32.20
N PRO A 7 25.58 21.76 -31.90
CA PRO A 7 25.10 20.67 -31.07
C PRO A 7 25.03 21.06 -29.58
N SER A 8 23.85 20.80 -28.98
CA SER A 8 23.57 21.00 -27.56
C SER A 8 24.43 20.06 -26.71
N SER A 9 25.22 20.63 -25.81
CA SER A 9 26.01 19.93 -24.79
C SER A 9 25.07 19.19 -23.80
N LYS A 10 25.11 17.87 -23.82
CA LYS A 10 24.44 17.02 -22.80
C LYS A 10 25.15 17.19 -21.46
N LYS A 11 24.51 17.86 -20.53
CA LYS A 11 24.96 18.02 -19.15
C LYS A 11 24.94 16.62 -18.47
N LYS A 12 26.13 16.11 -18.17
CA LYS A 12 26.34 14.82 -17.51
C LYS A 12 25.87 14.93 -16.05
N THR A 13 24.80 14.22 -15.69
CA THR A 13 24.32 14.12 -14.30
C THR A 13 25.39 13.42 -13.46
N PRO A 14 25.80 13.96 -12.31
CA PRO A 14 26.80 13.30 -11.47
C PRO A 14 26.21 11.99 -10.90
N ALA A 15 26.99 10.92 -10.97
CA ALA A 15 26.67 9.63 -10.37
C ALA A 15 26.48 9.82 -8.85
N ARG A 16 25.35 9.38 -8.35
CA ARG A 16 25.04 9.36 -6.91
C ARG A 16 26.02 8.42 -6.22
N ALA A 17 26.81 8.95 -5.29
CA ALA A 17 27.74 8.18 -4.47
C ALA A 17 26.99 7.07 -3.73
N ALA A 18 27.41 5.82 -3.93
CA ALA A 18 26.99 4.68 -3.15
C ALA A 18 27.56 4.82 -1.73
N GLY A 19 26.68 4.90 -0.72
CA GLY A 19 27.13 4.88 0.67
C GLY A 19 26.35 5.78 1.61
N SER A 20 25.01 5.63 1.67
CA SER A 20 24.27 5.95 2.89
C SER A 20 23.42 4.73 3.24
N SER A 21 23.76 4.03 4.32
CA SER A 21 22.92 3.04 4.94
C SER A 21 21.69 3.75 5.48
N GLY A 22 20.68 3.91 4.63
CA GLY A 22 19.35 4.31 5.06
C GLY A 22 18.78 3.24 6.01
N PRO A 23 17.73 3.56 6.78
CA PRO A 23 17.11 2.58 7.65
C PRO A 23 16.78 1.34 6.83
N THR A 24 17.23 0.18 7.29
CA THR A 24 16.93 -1.12 6.70
C THR A 24 15.43 -1.33 6.76
N VAL A 25 14.77 -1.25 5.62
CA VAL A 25 13.36 -1.64 5.51
C VAL A 25 13.28 -3.13 5.86
N PRO A 26 12.41 -3.53 6.80
CA PRO A 26 12.22 -4.95 7.09
C PRO A 26 11.94 -5.70 5.78
N SER A 27 12.71 -6.75 5.52
CA SER A 27 12.44 -7.63 4.39
C SER A 27 11.20 -8.45 4.72
N TYR A 28 10.07 -8.11 4.11
CA TYR A 28 8.91 -8.99 4.14
C TYR A 28 9.23 -10.26 3.35
N PRO A 29 8.82 -11.43 3.83
CA PRO A 29 8.97 -12.67 3.06
C PRO A 29 8.31 -12.47 1.68
N ALA A 30 8.96 -12.98 0.64
CA ALA A 30 8.37 -12.96 -0.69
C ALA A 30 6.99 -13.65 -0.64
N PRO A 31 5.96 -13.11 -1.31
CA PRO A 31 4.65 -13.75 -1.34
C PRO A 31 4.83 -15.17 -1.88
N THR A 32 4.35 -16.15 -1.13
CA THR A 32 4.28 -17.53 -1.56
C THR A 32 3.20 -17.66 -2.65
N HIS A 33 3.22 -18.75 -3.42
CA HIS A 33 2.18 -19.01 -4.44
C HIS A 33 0.76 -18.92 -3.86
N ASP A 34 0.61 -19.24 -2.58
CA ASP A 34 -0.67 -19.26 -1.88
C ASP A 34 -1.20 -17.86 -1.52
N THR A 35 -0.36 -16.82 -1.63
CA THR A 35 -0.76 -15.43 -1.39
C THR A 35 -0.98 -14.62 -2.67
N ALA A 36 -0.83 -15.25 -3.84
CA ALA A 36 -1.04 -14.58 -5.13
C ALA A 36 -2.53 -14.37 -5.40
N LEU A 37 -2.94 -13.11 -5.64
CA LEU A 37 -4.32 -12.78 -6.05
C LEU A 37 -4.52 -13.19 -7.51
N ASN A 38 -4.93 -14.43 -7.73
CA ASN A 38 -5.22 -14.99 -9.05
C ASN A 38 -6.61 -15.64 -9.08
N ALA A 39 -7.06 -16.10 -10.26
CA ALA A 39 -8.40 -16.67 -10.43
C ALA A 39 -8.63 -17.91 -9.57
N ALA A 40 -7.64 -18.79 -9.43
CA ALA A 40 -7.75 -20.01 -8.61
C ALA A 40 -7.86 -19.65 -7.11
N GLN A 41 -7.08 -18.70 -6.64
CA GLN A 41 -7.17 -18.19 -5.28
C GLN A 41 -8.55 -17.54 -5.01
N ARG A 42 -9.08 -16.83 -5.99
CA ARG A 42 -10.40 -16.24 -5.88
C ARG A 42 -11.51 -17.30 -5.75
N GLU A 43 -11.45 -18.36 -6.55
CA GLU A 43 -12.42 -19.48 -6.44
C GLU A 43 -12.34 -20.15 -5.09
N HIS A 44 -11.13 -20.48 -4.64
CA HIS A 44 -10.91 -21.07 -3.33
C HIS A 44 -11.45 -20.18 -2.20
N ALA A 45 -11.16 -18.88 -2.25
CA ALA A 45 -11.65 -17.93 -1.26
C ALA A 45 -13.19 -17.86 -1.24
N LEU A 46 -13.86 -17.92 -2.40
CA LEU A 46 -15.32 -17.94 -2.48
C LEU A 46 -15.91 -19.23 -1.90
N GLU A 47 -15.27 -20.37 -2.10
CA GLU A 47 -15.66 -21.64 -1.52
C GLU A 47 -15.52 -21.59 0.01
N GLU A 48 -14.40 -21.09 0.53
CA GLU A 48 -14.20 -20.91 1.97
C GLU A 48 -15.24 -19.97 2.59
N MET A 49 -15.50 -18.82 1.95
CA MET A 49 -16.52 -17.86 2.42
C MET A 49 -17.92 -18.46 2.45
N SER A 50 -18.20 -19.42 1.56
CA SER A 50 -19.50 -20.09 1.44
C SER A 50 -19.58 -21.36 2.29
N SER A 51 -18.54 -21.72 3.01
CA SER A 51 -18.50 -22.92 3.83
C SER A 51 -19.49 -22.86 5.00
N ALA A 52 -19.85 -24.01 5.54
CA ALA A 52 -20.74 -24.10 6.69
C ALA A 52 -20.19 -23.43 7.96
N GLU A 53 -18.89 -23.30 8.03
CA GLU A 53 -18.23 -22.64 9.16
C GLU A 53 -18.32 -21.09 9.07
N GLY A 54 -18.56 -20.55 7.87
CA GLY A 54 -18.75 -19.12 7.62
C GLY A 54 -17.51 -18.27 7.97
N LEU A 55 -17.68 -16.97 7.89
CA LEU A 55 -16.69 -15.97 8.29
C LEU A 55 -17.08 -15.36 9.63
N ASP A 56 -16.09 -14.98 10.42
CA ASP A 56 -16.30 -14.13 11.60
C ASP A 56 -16.46 -12.65 11.19
N LEU A 57 -15.81 -12.24 10.10
CA LEU A 57 -15.89 -10.89 9.55
C LEU A 57 -15.81 -10.88 8.03
N LEU A 58 -16.75 -10.19 7.39
CA LEU A 58 -16.69 -9.86 5.97
C LEU A 58 -16.47 -8.36 5.81
N VAL A 59 -15.38 -7.99 5.16
CA VAL A 59 -15.06 -6.60 4.82
C VAL A 59 -15.48 -6.32 3.38
N VAL A 60 -16.30 -5.29 3.18
CA VAL A 60 -16.75 -4.86 1.86
C VAL A 60 -16.01 -3.59 1.46
N GLY A 61 -15.18 -3.69 0.45
CA GLY A 61 -14.34 -2.62 -0.09
C GLY A 61 -12.86 -2.83 0.17
N GLY A 62 -12.09 -2.92 -0.92
CA GLY A 62 -10.64 -3.21 -0.95
C GLY A 62 -9.75 -1.95 -0.99
N GLY A 63 -10.20 -0.84 -0.39
CA GLY A 63 -9.37 0.35 -0.19
C GLY A 63 -8.46 0.25 1.04
N VAL A 64 -7.73 1.33 1.37
CA VAL A 64 -6.81 1.36 2.52
C VAL A 64 -7.51 1.04 3.84
N THR A 65 -8.74 1.51 4.03
CA THR A 65 -9.53 1.24 5.24
C THR A 65 -9.90 -0.24 5.33
N GLY A 66 -10.44 -0.82 4.24
CA GLY A 66 -10.79 -2.24 4.22
C GLY A 66 -9.59 -3.15 4.41
N ALA A 67 -8.46 -2.84 3.77
CA ALA A 67 -7.22 -3.56 3.97
C ALA A 67 -6.73 -3.50 5.43
N GLY A 68 -6.82 -2.34 6.06
CA GLY A 68 -6.47 -2.17 7.48
C GLY A 68 -7.36 -2.99 8.41
N ILE A 69 -8.67 -2.96 8.19
CA ILE A 69 -9.64 -3.74 8.98
C ILE A 69 -9.38 -5.25 8.81
N ALA A 70 -9.20 -5.71 7.55
CA ALA A 70 -8.96 -7.12 7.27
C ALA A 70 -7.66 -7.61 7.91
N LEU A 71 -6.61 -6.81 7.84
CA LEU A 71 -5.31 -7.13 8.46
C LEU A 71 -5.42 -7.23 9.99
N ASP A 72 -6.04 -6.25 10.64
CA ASP A 72 -6.21 -6.26 12.10
C ASP A 72 -7.07 -7.44 12.57
N ALA A 73 -8.17 -7.72 11.88
CA ALA A 73 -9.04 -8.85 12.18
C ALA A 73 -8.33 -10.21 12.02
N ALA A 74 -7.60 -10.40 10.91
CA ALA A 74 -6.84 -11.62 10.67
C ALA A 74 -5.71 -11.79 11.70
N ALA A 75 -5.03 -10.69 12.08
CA ALA A 75 -3.99 -10.73 13.12
C ALA A 75 -4.55 -11.12 14.51
N ARG A 76 -5.83 -10.90 14.76
CA ARG A 76 -6.56 -11.36 15.97
C ARG A 76 -7.07 -12.79 15.87
N GLY A 77 -6.83 -13.48 14.76
CA GLY A 77 -7.26 -14.85 14.53
C GLY A 77 -8.71 -15.01 14.06
N LEU A 78 -9.35 -13.92 13.64
CA LEU A 78 -10.69 -13.99 13.07
C LEU A 78 -10.65 -14.51 11.63
N ARG A 79 -11.58 -15.38 11.26
CA ARG A 79 -11.76 -15.80 9.87
C ARG A 79 -12.34 -14.64 9.08
N THR A 80 -11.47 -13.98 8.34
CA THR A 80 -11.78 -12.70 7.71
C THR A 80 -11.77 -12.82 6.20
N GLY A 81 -12.87 -12.43 5.56
CA GLY A 81 -12.98 -12.27 4.11
C GLY A 81 -12.98 -10.79 3.72
N ILE A 82 -12.46 -10.49 2.56
CA ILE A 82 -12.55 -9.15 1.97
C ILE A 82 -13.01 -9.27 0.52
N VAL A 83 -13.98 -8.44 0.13
CA VAL A 83 -14.52 -8.39 -1.22
C VAL A 83 -14.42 -6.98 -1.77
N GLU A 84 -14.06 -6.87 -3.05
CA GLU A 84 -13.98 -5.62 -3.79
C GLU A 84 -14.76 -5.76 -5.10
N MET A 85 -15.53 -4.74 -5.45
CA MET A 85 -16.39 -4.78 -6.64
C MET A 85 -15.61 -4.50 -7.94
N GLY A 86 -14.46 -3.86 -7.84
CA GLY A 86 -13.61 -3.51 -8.97
C GLY A 86 -12.18 -3.99 -8.79
N ASP A 87 -11.21 -3.12 -9.03
CA ASP A 87 -9.81 -3.40 -8.74
C ASP A 87 -9.43 -2.90 -7.34
N TRP A 88 -8.46 -3.56 -6.72
CA TRP A 88 -7.98 -3.22 -5.39
C TRP A 88 -7.49 -1.77 -5.33
N ALA A 89 -7.92 -1.04 -4.31
CA ALA A 89 -7.59 0.36 -4.09
C ALA A 89 -7.98 1.31 -5.24
N SER A 90 -8.82 0.91 -6.19
CA SER A 90 -9.18 1.71 -7.38
C SER A 90 -9.96 2.99 -7.08
N GLY A 91 -10.57 3.09 -5.91
CA GLY A 91 -11.30 4.26 -5.44
C GLY A 91 -10.40 5.34 -4.82
N THR A 92 -10.87 5.96 -3.75
CA THR A 92 -10.22 7.06 -3.02
C THR A 92 -8.76 6.77 -2.65
N SER A 93 -8.42 5.52 -2.33
CA SER A 93 -7.06 5.13 -1.96
C SER A 93 -6.02 5.37 -3.07
N SER A 94 -6.41 5.22 -4.34
CA SER A 94 -5.54 5.54 -5.48
C SER A 94 -5.55 7.01 -5.87
N TRP A 95 -6.62 7.72 -5.57
CA TRP A 95 -6.78 9.14 -5.90
C TRP A 95 -6.26 10.09 -4.81
N SER A 96 -5.78 9.54 -3.71
CA SER A 96 -5.16 10.32 -2.64
C SER A 96 -3.73 10.73 -3.00
N SER A 97 -3.20 11.74 -2.34
CA SER A 97 -1.79 12.14 -2.45
C SER A 97 -0.82 11.08 -1.90
N LYS A 98 -1.33 9.99 -1.31
CA LYS A 98 -0.56 8.89 -0.68
C LYS A 98 0.40 9.37 0.41
N LEU A 99 0.13 10.53 0.98
CA LEU A 99 0.86 11.07 2.11
C LEU A 99 0.22 10.57 3.40
N VAL A 100 1.04 10.07 4.32
CA VAL A 100 0.60 9.72 5.66
C VAL A 100 0.51 11.00 6.49
N HIS A 101 -0.71 11.42 6.80
CA HIS A 101 -0.98 12.58 7.63
C HIS A 101 -1.38 12.12 9.03
N GLY A 102 -0.45 11.80 9.84
CA GLY A 102 -0.73 11.31 11.20
C GLY A 102 -0.20 12.26 12.30
N GLY A 103 -0.36 13.54 12.16
CA GLY A 103 0.19 14.48 13.13
C GLY A 103 1.74 14.53 13.17
N LEU A 104 2.43 13.70 12.37
CA LEU A 104 3.89 13.64 12.34
C LEU A 104 4.54 15.00 12.11
N ARG A 105 3.92 15.86 11.30
CA ARG A 105 4.38 17.24 11.11
C ARG A 105 4.30 18.07 12.37
N TYR A 106 3.26 17.90 13.17
CA TYR A 106 3.08 18.61 14.43
C TYR A 106 4.02 18.08 15.49
N LEU A 107 4.28 16.77 15.48
CA LEU A 107 5.28 16.15 16.36
C LEU A 107 6.69 16.68 16.05
N TYR A 108 7.04 16.82 14.78
CA TYR A 108 8.31 17.41 14.36
C TYR A 108 8.45 18.87 14.84
N GLN A 109 7.35 19.61 14.89
CA GLN A 109 7.29 20.98 15.41
C GLN A 109 7.14 21.06 16.94
N LEU A 110 7.17 19.91 17.65
CA LEU A 110 6.96 19.79 19.10
C LEU A 110 5.60 20.37 19.57
N ASN A 111 4.61 20.41 18.69
CA ASN A 111 3.28 20.91 18.99
C ASN A 111 2.37 19.75 19.45
N PHE A 112 2.55 19.34 20.70
CA PHE A 112 1.84 18.20 21.28
C PHE A 112 0.33 18.42 21.42
N ALA A 113 -0.12 19.66 21.53
CA ALA A 113 -1.53 19.98 21.61
C ALA A 113 -2.27 19.57 20.33
N LEU A 114 -1.70 19.91 19.16
CA LEU A 114 -2.27 19.53 17.85
C LEU A 114 -2.11 18.04 17.54
N VAL A 115 -1.14 17.35 18.14
CA VAL A 115 -0.99 15.89 17.99
C VAL A 115 -2.10 15.15 18.73
N HIS A 116 -2.58 15.70 19.84
CA HIS A 116 -3.64 15.08 20.64
C HIS A 116 -5.04 15.34 20.07
N GLU A 117 -5.19 16.36 19.23
CA GLU A 117 -6.45 16.76 18.62
C GLU A 117 -6.66 16.15 17.20
N ALA A 118 -5.61 15.58 16.60
CA ALA A 118 -5.62 14.98 15.26
C ALA A 118 -5.88 13.48 15.29
#